data_1112fa089ce1b920fe0aa53090a01a5b
#
_entry.id   1112fa089ce1b920fe0aa53090a01a5b
#
_cell.length_a   1.000
_cell.length_b   1.000
_cell.length_c   1.000
_cell.angle_alpha   90.00
_cell.angle_beta   90.00
_cell.angle_gamma   90.00
#
_symmetry.space_group_name_H-M   'P 1'
#
loop_
_entity.id
_entity.type
_entity.pdbx_description
1 polymer ?
#
loop_
_entity_poly.entity_id
_entity_poly.type
_entity_poly.pdbx_seq_one_letter_code
_entity_poly.pdbx_strand_id
1 'polypeptide(L)'
;ENFKWFASNLNVSTLKDKKLEVLPFGIKNKNNLMDGRINSFIFDIPHHDRKKNKIYSSFNTLKNKDRINVLRISKESKVVDSKNYANRKNYIRNLSTYKFSICPSGKGLDTHRFWESLIVKTIPVVKNSDFIENLSRLNIPMLVLEDWEELCYISEDNLSNLYEKYLPQLNEGDY
;
A
#
# COMPACT_ATOMS: atom_id res chain seq x y z
N GLU A 1 24.29 27.53 0.88
CA GLU A 1 24.48 26.12 1.26
C GLU A 1 23.28 25.30 0.75
N ASN A 2 23.55 24.28 -0.08
CA ASN A 2 22.54 23.36 -0.58
C ASN A 2 22.34 22.24 0.44
N PHE A 3 21.39 22.39 1.35
CA PHE A 3 20.97 21.31 2.25
C PHE A 3 19.56 20.84 1.90
N LYS A 4 19.28 19.56 2.10
CA LYS A 4 17.98 18.95 1.97
C LYS A 4 17.54 18.38 3.32
N TRP A 5 16.27 18.51 3.63
CA TRP A 5 15.63 17.93 4.81
C TRP A 5 14.84 16.69 4.40
N PHE A 6 15.03 15.60 5.09
CA PHE A 6 14.28 14.36 4.89
C PHE A 6 13.38 14.12 6.09
N ALA A 7 12.09 13.88 5.84
CA ALA A 7 11.13 13.62 6.90
C ALA A 7 10.20 12.46 6.56
N SER A 8 10.01 11.54 7.51
CA SER A 8 8.98 10.49 7.41
C SER A 8 7.62 11.05 7.82
N ASN A 9 6.54 10.47 7.28
CA ASN A 9 5.16 10.91 7.54
C ASN A 9 4.90 12.40 7.27
N LEU A 10 5.52 12.93 6.26
CA LEU A 10 5.47 14.36 5.91
C LEU A 10 4.08 14.74 5.39
N ASN A 11 3.26 15.34 6.25
CA ASN A 11 1.87 15.73 5.97
C ASN A 11 1.75 17.25 5.78
N VAL A 12 2.58 17.80 4.94
CA VAL A 12 2.53 19.18 4.49
C VAL A 12 2.83 19.24 3.01
N SER A 13 2.16 20.12 2.28
CA SER A 13 2.45 20.29 0.85
C SER A 13 3.89 20.77 0.68
N THR A 14 4.71 19.95 0.04
CA THR A 14 6.11 20.29 -0.29
C THR A 14 6.27 20.78 -1.72
N LEU A 15 5.15 21.01 -2.42
CA LEU A 15 5.15 21.46 -3.83
C LEU A 15 5.96 22.74 -4.05
N LYS A 16 6.07 23.56 -3.01
CA LYS A 16 6.78 24.85 -3.06
C LYS A 16 8.19 24.81 -2.45
N ASP A 17 8.53 23.79 -1.66
CA ASP A 17 9.82 23.71 -0.99
C ASP A 17 10.66 22.54 -1.52
N LYS A 18 11.60 22.86 -2.39
CA LYS A 18 12.53 21.89 -2.99
C LYS A 18 13.57 21.32 -2.00
N LYS A 19 13.62 21.83 -0.77
CA LYS A 19 14.55 21.37 0.26
C LYS A 19 13.97 20.25 1.14
N LEU A 20 12.64 20.06 1.11
CA LEU A 20 11.93 19.04 1.88
C LEU A 20 11.66 17.83 0.99
N GLU A 21 12.11 16.66 1.45
CA GLU A 21 11.88 15.38 0.76
C GLU A 21 11.28 14.34 1.71
N VAL A 22 10.40 13.50 1.17
CA VAL A 22 9.83 12.38 1.93
C VAL A 22 10.89 11.32 2.14
N LEU A 23 11.06 10.89 3.39
CA LEU A 23 11.81 9.70 3.75
C LEU A 23 10.83 8.52 3.90
N PRO A 24 10.85 7.54 2.99
CA PRO A 24 10.03 6.35 3.08
C PRO A 24 10.27 5.56 4.36
N PHE A 25 9.18 5.04 4.97
CA PHE A 25 9.25 4.25 6.19
C PHE A 25 9.75 2.82 5.93
N GLY A 26 9.48 2.32 4.74
CA GLY A 26 9.92 0.99 4.31
C GLY A 26 9.28 -0.16 5.08
N ILE A 27 9.91 -1.32 5.01
CA ILE A 27 9.48 -2.52 5.72
C ILE A 27 9.92 -2.51 7.20
N LYS A 28 9.20 -3.27 8.02
CA LYS A 28 9.45 -3.35 9.45
C LYS A 28 10.79 -3.99 9.77
N ASN A 29 11.55 -3.38 10.65
CA ASN A 29 12.90 -3.77 11.04
C ASN A 29 12.95 -5.10 11.81
N LYS A 30 14.09 -5.80 11.77
CA LYS A 30 14.35 -7.13 12.35
C LYS A 30 14.22 -7.19 13.89
N ASN A 31 14.24 -6.05 14.58
CA ASN A 31 14.27 -5.98 16.04
C ASN A 31 12.97 -6.44 16.76
N ASN A 32 11.91 -6.70 16.03
CA ASN A 32 10.74 -7.40 16.54
C ASN A 32 10.79 -8.86 16.09
N LEU A 33 11.08 -9.77 17.01
CA LEU A 33 11.28 -11.20 16.82
C LEU A 33 10.20 -11.92 15.97
N MET A 34 9.03 -11.30 15.80
CA MET A 34 7.91 -11.88 15.09
C MET A 34 7.63 -11.26 13.70
N ASP A 35 7.96 -10.01 13.45
CA ASP A 35 7.38 -9.25 12.34
C ASP A 35 8.35 -8.73 11.26
N GLY A 36 9.64 -8.64 11.52
CA GLY A 36 10.63 -8.01 10.61
C GLY A 36 11.49 -8.95 9.80
N ARG A 37 11.09 -10.21 9.61
CA ARG A 37 11.92 -11.19 8.91
C ARG A 37 11.81 -11.03 7.40
N ILE A 38 12.90 -10.62 6.75
CA ILE A 38 13.08 -10.67 5.28
C ILE A 38 12.69 -12.04 4.73
N ASN A 39 12.94 -13.12 5.48
CA ASN A 39 12.53 -14.47 5.13
C ASN A 39 11.01 -14.64 4.88
N SER A 40 10.17 -13.70 5.34
CA SER A 40 8.74 -13.71 5.01
C SER A 40 8.47 -13.40 3.53
N PHE A 41 9.44 -12.79 2.84
CA PHE A 41 9.38 -12.44 1.42
C PHE A 41 10.16 -13.42 0.53
N ILE A 42 10.84 -14.44 1.12
CA ILE A 42 11.55 -15.47 0.35
C ILE A 42 10.56 -16.54 -0.06
N PHE A 43 9.94 -16.36 -1.19
CA PHE A 43 9.08 -17.33 -1.90
C PHE A 43 8.85 -16.84 -3.33
N ASP A 44 8.39 -17.74 -4.21
CA ASP A 44 8.04 -17.37 -5.57
C ASP A 44 6.79 -16.49 -5.57
N ILE A 45 6.98 -15.22 -5.92
CA ILE A 45 5.87 -14.27 -6.09
C ILE A 45 5.11 -14.68 -7.37
N PRO A 46 3.79 -14.87 -7.31
CA PRO A 46 3.02 -15.22 -8.50
C PRO A 46 3.19 -14.20 -9.62
N HIS A 47 3.35 -14.70 -10.85
CA HIS A 47 3.33 -13.84 -12.03
C HIS A 47 2.02 -13.03 -12.06
N HIS A 48 2.04 -11.84 -12.64
CA HIS A 48 0.91 -10.91 -12.61
C HIS A 48 -0.39 -11.50 -13.16
N ASP A 49 -0.32 -12.37 -14.19
CA ASP A 49 -1.49 -13.05 -14.79
C ASP A 49 -2.19 -14.02 -13.83
N ARG A 50 -1.45 -14.53 -12.83
CA ARG A 50 -1.97 -15.47 -11.82
C ARG A 50 -2.50 -14.77 -10.59
N LYS A 51 -2.35 -13.45 -10.49
CA LYS A 51 -2.89 -12.66 -9.38
C LYS A 51 -4.39 -12.45 -9.55
N LYS A 52 -5.10 -12.50 -8.43
CA LYS A 52 -6.53 -12.19 -8.39
C LYS A 52 -6.77 -10.74 -8.76
N ASN A 53 -7.71 -10.52 -9.68
CA ASN A 53 -8.16 -9.19 -10.07
C ASN A 53 -9.09 -8.59 -9.02
N LYS A 54 -8.58 -8.47 -7.78
CA LYS A 54 -9.28 -8.01 -6.59
C LYS A 54 -8.36 -7.19 -5.70
N ILE A 55 -8.94 -6.52 -4.73
CA ILE A 55 -8.24 -5.73 -3.72
C ILE A 55 -8.20 -6.52 -2.41
N TYR A 56 -7.01 -6.75 -1.89
CA TYR A 56 -6.80 -7.41 -0.60
C TYR A 56 -6.97 -6.42 0.55
N SER A 57 -7.76 -6.79 1.56
CA SER A 57 -7.96 -6.01 2.79
C SER A 57 -7.57 -6.85 4.01
N SER A 58 -6.52 -6.43 4.72
CA SER A 58 -6.07 -7.08 5.96
C SER A 58 -5.34 -6.09 6.85
N PHE A 59 -6.01 -5.53 7.84
CA PHE A 59 -5.42 -4.56 8.78
C PHE A 59 -6.12 -4.59 10.13
N ASN A 60 -5.39 -4.14 11.17
CA ASN A 60 -5.93 -4.02 12.51
C ASN A 60 -6.65 -2.66 12.67
N THR A 61 -7.89 -2.67 13.13
CA THR A 61 -8.72 -1.47 13.35
C THR A 61 -8.40 -0.71 14.64
N LEU A 62 -7.71 -1.33 15.59
CA LEU A 62 -7.38 -0.71 16.91
C LEU A 62 -6.39 0.45 16.82
N LYS A 63 -5.70 0.60 15.70
CA LYS A 63 -4.62 1.60 15.53
C LYS A 63 -5.11 2.98 15.11
N ASN A 64 -6.27 3.05 14.47
CA ASN A 64 -6.85 4.28 13.92
C ASN A 64 -8.36 4.09 13.74
N LYS A 65 -9.16 5.08 14.18
CA LYS A 65 -10.64 5.03 14.07
C LYS A 65 -11.12 4.98 12.63
N ASP A 66 -10.43 5.65 11.70
CA ASP A 66 -10.78 5.66 10.27
C ASP A 66 -10.77 4.25 9.67
N ARG A 67 -9.93 3.36 10.19
CA ARG A 67 -9.87 1.96 9.75
C ARG A 67 -11.16 1.18 10.00
N ILE A 68 -11.98 1.59 10.96
CA ILE A 68 -13.31 0.99 11.20
C ILE A 68 -14.20 1.27 10.01
N ASN A 69 -14.20 2.52 9.53
CA ASN A 69 -14.97 2.90 8.34
C ASN A 69 -14.44 2.19 7.09
N VAL A 70 -13.12 2.19 6.88
CA VAL A 70 -12.49 1.47 5.75
C VAL A 70 -12.86 -0.02 5.76
N LEU A 71 -12.90 -0.67 6.93
CA LEU A 71 -13.31 -2.07 7.03
C LEU A 71 -14.78 -2.28 6.67
N ARG A 72 -15.68 -1.36 7.09
CA ARG A 72 -17.09 -1.39 6.71
C ARG A 72 -17.25 -1.31 5.20
N ILE A 73 -16.65 -0.30 4.57
CA ILE A 73 -16.67 -0.09 3.12
C ILE A 73 -16.07 -1.28 2.37
N SER A 74 -14.96 -1.83 2.88
CA SER A 74 -14.32 -3.03 2.31
C SER A 74 -15.26 -4.25 2.26
N LYS A 75 -16.19 -4.37 3.20
CA LYS A 75 -17.19 -5.46 3.22
C LYS A 75 -18.36 -5.22 2.26
N GLU A 76 -18.65 -3.97 1.96
CA GLU A 76 -19.70 -3.57 1.03
C GLU A 76 -19.24 -3.66 -0.42
N SER A 77 -17.95 -3.49 -0.67
CA SER A 77 -17.36 -3.53 -2.01
C SER A 77 -17.28 -4.96 -2.56
N LYS A 78 -17.73 -5.15 -3.82
CA LYS A 78 -17.71 -6.44 -4.53
C LYS A 78 -16.31 -6.88 -4.97
N VAL A 79 -15.37 -5.95 -5.04
CA VAL A 79 -14.00 -6.20 -5.52
C VAL A 79 -12.99 -6.34 -4.39
N VAL A 80 -13.41 -6.22 -3.13
CA VAL A 80 -12.52 -6.32 -1.96
C VAL A 80 -12.70 -7.67 -1.26
N ASP A 81 -11.61 -8.38 -1.09
CA ASP A 81 -11.51 -9.58 -0.25
C ASP A 81 -10.92 -9.23 1.10
N SER A 82 -11.71 -9.29 2.17
CA SER A 82 -11.25 -9.04 3.55
C SER A 82 -10.86 -10.34 4.24
N LYS A 83 -9.57 -10.49 4.55
CA LYS A 83 -9.04 -11.69 5.25
C LYS A 83 -7.96 -11.29 6.25
N ASN A 84 -8.07 -11.79 7.47
CA ASN A 84 -7.05 -11.61 8.50
C ASN A 84 -6.26 -12.89 8.71
N TYR A 85 -4.95 -12.75 8.90
CA TYR A 85 -4.04 -13.85 9.20
C TYR A 85 -3.27 -13.56 10.48
N ALA A 86 -3.24 -14.54 11.37
CA ALA A 86 -2.46 -14.46 12.61
C ALA A 86 -0.94 -14.55 12.35
N ASN A 87 -0.54 -15.17 11.24
CA ASN A 87 0.85 -15.43 10.89
C ASN A 87 1.30 -14.51 9.74
N ARG A 88 2.41 -13.77 9.96
CA ARG A 88 2.98 -12.85 8.96
C ARG A 88 3.32 -13.52 7.63
N LYS A 89 3.90 -14.71 7.64
CA LYS A 89 4.26 -15.43 6.40
C LYS A 89 3.03 -15.71 5.55
N ASN A 90 1.93 -16.12 6.18
CA ASN A 90 0.65 -16.35 5.49
C ASN A 90 0.03 -15.03 5.00
N TYR A 91 0.14 -13.96 5.79
CA TYR A 91 -0.29 -12.62 5.37
C TYR A 91 0.45 -12.19 4.09
N ILE A 92 1.78 -12.23 4.07
CA ILE A 92 2.59 -11.80 2.91
C ILE A 92 2.32 -12.68 1.68
N ARG A 93 2.24 -14.01 1.85
CA ARG A 93 1.88 -14.93 0.76
C ARG A 93 0.50 -14.64 0.18
N ASN A 94 -0.50 -14.37 1.02
CA ASN A 94 -1.82 -13.99 0.53
C ASN A 94 -1.80 -12.63 -0.16
N LEU A 95 -1.13 -11.63 0.42
CA LEU A 95 -0.95 -10.33 -0.19
C LEU A 95 -0.41 -10.45 -1.62
N SER A 96 0.60 -11.30 -1.83
CA SER A 96 1.21 -11.52 -3.15
C SER A 96 0.28 -12.10 -4.21
N THR A 97 -0.84 -12.71 -3.80
CA THR A 97 -1.81 -13.31 -4.75
C THR A 97 -2.84 -12.31 -5.28
N TYR A 98 -2.80 -11.06 -4.88
CA TYR A 98 -3.74 -10.02 -5.31
C TYR A 98 -3.03 -8.94 -6.13
N LYS A 99 -3.75 -8.34 -7.07
CA LYS A 99 -3.27 -7.20 -7.86
C LYS A 99 -3.18 -5.92 -7.03
N PHE A 100 -4.09 -5.73 -6.07
CA PHE A 100 -4.19 -4.53 -5.23
C PHE A 100 -4.32 -4.86 -3.74
N SER A 101 -3.96 -3.90 -2.89
CA SER A 101 -4.11 -4.02 -1.43
C SER A 101 -4.47 -2.69 -0.78
N ILE A 102 -5.49 -2.67 0.08
CA ILE A 102 -5.87 -1.50 0.87
C ILE A 102 -4.79 -1.19 1.92
N CYS A 103 -4.24 0.02 1.86
CA CYS A 103 -3.19 0.51 2.75
C CYS A 103 -3.64 1.75 3.54
N PRO A 104 -4.55 1.63 4.49
CA PRO A 104 -5.05 2.76 5.28
C PRO A 104 -4.00 3.22 6.28
N SER A 105 -3.98 4.51 6.60
CA SER A 105 -3.12 5.09 7.64
C SER A 105 -3.19 4.30 8.94
N GLY A 106 -2.07 4.25 9.66
CA GLY A 106 -1.94 3.59 10.94
C GLY A 106 -1.87 4.59 12.10
N LYS A 107 -0.85 4.45 12.94
CA LYS A 107 -0.45 5.51 13.89
C LYS A 107 0.19 6.69 13.14
N GLY A 108 0.85 6.42 12.01
CA GLY A 108 1.35 7.37 11.06
C GLY A 108 0.66 7.21 9.70
N LEU A 109 0.93 8.15 8.79
CA LEU A 109 0.40 8.16 7.42
C LEU A 109 1.08 7.09 6.58
N ASP A 110 2.41 7.01 6.69
CA ASP A 110 3.20 5.94 6.09
C ASP A 110 3.05 4.65 6.89
N THR A 111 2.86 3.55 6.20
CA THR A 111 2.70 2.24 6.84
C THR A 111 3.54 1.17 6.14
N HIS A 112 4.11 0.24 6.92
CA HIS A 112 4.84 -0.91 6.37
C HIS A 112 4.06 -1.68 5.31
N ARG A 113 2.71 -1.74 5.43
CA ARG A 113 1.85 -2.45 4.47
C ARG A 113 1.98 -1.90 3.06
N PHE A 114 2.13 -0.58 2.90
CA PHE A 114 2.34 0.06 1.63
C PHE A 114 3.58 -0.53 0.93
N TRP A 115 4.71 -0.56 1.63
CA TRP A 115 5.99 -1.08 1.13
C TRP A 115 5.98 -2.60 0.95
N GLU A 116 5.37 -3.33 1.89
CA GLU A 116 5.16 -4.76 1.78
C GLU A 116 4.37 -5.14 0.53
N SER A 117 3.38 -4.33 0.14
CA SER A 117 2.61 -4.54 -1.08
C SER A 117 3.48 -4.41 -2.32
N LEU A 118 4.29 -3.37 -2.43
CA LEU A 118 5.19 -3.14 -3.56
C LEU A 118 6.22 -4.26 -3.71
N ILE A 119 6.85 -4.70 -2.62
CA ILE A 119 7.83 -5.79 -2.63
C ILE A 119 7.24 -7.08 -3.22
N VAL A 120 5.99 -7.40 -2.93
CA VAL A 120 5.33 -8.57 -3.50
C VAL A 120 4.58 -8.29 -4.81
N LYS A 121 4.91 -7.17 -5.46
CA LYS A 121 4.33 -6.76 -6.75
C LYS A 121 2.80 -6.66 -6.70
N THR A 122 2.28 -6.06 -5.62
CA THR A 122 0.86 -5.75 -5.39
C THR A 122 0.73 -4.23 -5.26
N ILE A 123 -0.19 -3.60 -5.98
CA ILE A 123 -0.36 -2.15 -6.00
C ILE A 123 -1.09 -1.69 -4.74
N PRO A 124 -0.50 -0.79 -3.92
CA PRO A 124 -1.19 -0.21 -2.78
C PRO A 124 -2.34 0.69 -3.21
N VAL A 125 -3.47 0.58 -2.51
CA VAL A 125 -4.63 1.48 -2.60
C VAL A 125 -4.63 2.38 -1.38
N VAL A 126 -4.60 3.68 -1.58
CA VAL A 126 -4.45 4.71 -0.54
C VAL A 126 -5.49 5.81 -0.72
N LYS A 127 -5.81 6.51 0.38
CA LYS A 127 -6.61 7.73 0.32
C LYS A 127 -5.71 8.93 0.10
N ASN A 128 -6.14 9.88 -0.74
CA ASN A 128 -5.42 11.11 -1.03
C ASN A 128 -5.12 11.91 0.24
N SER A 129 -3.95 12.55 0.27
CA SER A 129 -3.46 13.43 1.34
C SER A 129 -2.17 14.10 0.88
N ASP A 130 -1.75 15.18 1.55
CA ASP A 130 -0.46 15.83 1.30
C ASP A 130 0.72 14.84 1.35
N PHE A 131 0.64 13.84 2.25
CA PHE A 131 1.65 12.79 2.33
C PHE A 131 1.68 11.92 1.06
N ILE A 132 0.53 11.53 0.53
CA ILE A 132 0.42 10.73 -0.70
C ILE A 132 0.86 11.53 -1.92
N GLU A 133 0.51 12.81 -1.99
CA GLU A 133 1.01 13.72 -3.02
C GLU A 133 2.53 13.83 -3.00
N ASN A 134 3.14 13.90 -1.81
CA ASN A 134 4.59 13.91 -1.67
C ASN A 134 5.23 12.58 -2.12
N LEU A 135 4.61 11.43 -1.80
CA LEU A 135 5.06 10.12 -2.26
C LEU A 135 4.96 9.95 -3.77
N SER A 136 3.95 10.53 -4.41
CA SER A 136 3.74 10.42 -5.86
C SER A 136 4.92 10.98 -6.68
N ARG A 137 5.70 11.91 -6.09
CA ARG A 137 6.92 12.44 -6.71
C ARG A 137 8.04 11.43 -6.85
N LEU A 138 7.98 10.34 -6.10
CA LEU A 138 8.96 9.24 -6.19
C LEU A 138 8.62 8.25 -7.30
N ASN A 139 7.62 8.56 -8.14
CA ASN A 139 7.14 7.69 -9.22
C ASN A 139 6.77 6.28 -8.76
N ILE A 140 6.20 6.16 -7.55
CA ILE A 140 5.79 4.89 -6.95
C ILE A 140 4.38 4.53 -7.46
N PRO A 141 4.16 3.30 -7.99
CA PRO A 141 2.84 2.89 -8.43
C PRO A 141 1.89 2.74 -7.23
N MET A 142 0.77 3.46 -7.26
CA MET A 142 -0.29 3.38 -6.26
C MET A 142 -1.63 3.81 -6.85
N LEU A 143 -2.71 3.19 -6.40
CA LEU A 143 -4.07 3.64 -6.69
C LEU A 143 -4.49 4.62 -5.60
N VAL A 144 -4.64 5.88 -5.98
CA VAL A 144 -5.07 6.96 -5.09
C VAL A 144 -6.57 7.16 -5.24
N LEU A 145 -7.29 7.14 -4.13
CA LEU A 145 -8.72 7.43 -4.02
C LEU A 145 -8.89 8.77 -3.31
N GLU A 146 -9.86 9.58 -3.71
CA GLU A 146 -10.24 10.78 -2.98
C GLU A 146 -10.98 10.41 -1.69
N ASP A 147 -11.84 9.38 -1.76
CA ASP A 147 -12.46 8.80 -0.58
C ASP A 147 -12.58 7.27 -0.67
N TRP A 148 -12.67 6.61 0.50
CA TRP A 148 -12.76 5.15 0.56
C TRP A 148 -14.07 4.60 -0.04
N GLU A 149 -15.13 5.40 -0.06
CA GLU A 149 -16.43 5.08 -0.68
C GLU A 149 -16.32 4.74 -2.16
N GLU A 150 -15.30 5.24 -2.86
CA GLU A 150 -15.02 4.90 -4.26
C GLU A 150 -14.80 3.39 -4.47
N LEU A 151 -14.33 2.66 -3.44
CA LEU A 151 -14.18 1.21 -3.50
C LEU A 151 -15.50 0.47 -3.85
N CYS A 152 -16.65 1.06 -3.56
CA CYS A 152 -17.96 0.48 -3.87
C CYS A 152 -18.34 0.61 -5.33
N TYR A 153 -17.70 1.53 -6.06
CA TYR A 153 -18.00 1.84 -7.47
C TYR A 153 -16.96 1.27 -8.44
N ILE A 154 -15.85 0.74 -7.94
CA ILE A 154 -14.83 0.09 -8.77
C ILE A 154 -15.34 -1.30 -9.21
N SER A 155 -15.25 -1.58 -10.53
CA SER A 155 -15.51 -2.89 -11.10
C SER A 155 -14.24 -3.72 -11.26
N GLU A 156 -14.39 -5.02 -11.54
CA GLU A 156 -13.22 -5.88 -11.84
C GLU A 156 -12.54 -5.46 -13.15
N ASP A 157 -13.30 -4.97 -14.14
CA ASP A 157 -12.74 -4.45 -15.39
C ASP A 157 -11.91 -3.18 -15.15
N ASN A 158 -12.42 -2.27 -14.29
CA ASN A 158 -11.64 -1.09 -13.88
C ASN A 158 -10.31 -1.49 -13.23
N LEU A 159 -10.32 -2.48 -12.33
CA LEU A 159 -9.09 -2.97 -11.69
C LEU A 159 -8.11 -3.56 -12.71
N SER A 160 -8.61 -4.29 -13.70
CA SER A 160 -7.74 -4.85 -14.74
C SER A 160 -7.02 -3.75 -15.51
N ASN A 161 -7.75 -2.76 -16.00
CA ASN A 161 -7.21 -1.63 -16.75
C ASN A 161 -6.21 -0.81 -15.92
N LEU A 162 -6.53 -0.56 -14.63
CA LEU A 162 -5.64 0.15 -13.71
C LEU A 162 -4.36 -0.64 -13.44
N TYR A 163 -4.46 -1.96 -13.31
CA TYR A 163 -3.27 -2.79 -13.06
C TYR A 163 -2.30 -2.74 -14.25
N GLU A 164 -2.80 -2.90 -15.47
CA GLU A 164 -1.99 -2.80 -16.68
C GLU A 164 -1.30 -1.43 -16.81
N LYS A 165 -1.98 -0.35 -16.41
CA LYS A 165 -1.40 1.00 -16.39
C LYS A 165 -0.19 1.11 -15.44
N TYR A 166 -0.25 0.46 -14.27
CA TYR A 166 0.81 0.54 -13.25
C TYR A 166 1.87 -0.56 -13.38
N LEU A 167 1.60 -1.60 -14.18
CA LEU A 167 2.49 -2.76 -14.31
C LEU A 167 3.93 -2.40 -14.75
N PRO A 168 4.16 -1.49 -15.70
CA PRO A 168 5.52 -1.09 -16.07
C PRO A 168 6.29 -0.53 -14.87
N GLN A 169 5.73 0.45 -14.15
CA GLN A 169 6.36 1.04 -12.97
C GLN A 169 6.63 0.00 -11.88
N LEU A 170 5.68 -0.94 -11.69
CA LEU A 170 5.80 -2.01 -10.69
C LEU A 170 6.94 -2.98 -11.01
N ASN A 171 7.27 -3.18 -12.29
CA ASN A 171 8.35 -4.07 -12.73
C ASN A 171 9.72 -3.38 -12.72
N GLU A 172 9.77 -2.09 -13.01
CA GLU A 172 10.99 -1.29 -13.08
C GLU A 172 11.47 -0.83 -11.69
N GLY A 173 10.56 -0.78 -10.70
CA GLY A 173 10.89 -0.28 -9.36
C GLY A 173 11.68 -1.28 -8.52
N ASP A 174 12.78 -0.82 -7.95
CA ASP A 174 13.58 -1.49 -6.91
C ASP A 174 13.01 -1.09 -5.52
N TYR A 175 11.91 -1.75 -5.11
CA TYR A 175 11.22 -1.46 -3.85
C TYR A 175 11.70 -2.33 -2.69
#